data_17965260e8408fb377ebc74ac7fcf9c4
#
_entry.id   17965260e8408fb377ebc74ac7fcf9c4
#
_cell.length_a   1.000
_cell.length_b   1.000
_cell.length_c   1.000
_cell.angle_alpha   90.00
_cell.angle_beta   90.00
_cell.angle_gamma   90.00
#
_symmetry.space_group_name_H-M   'P 1'
#
loop_
_entity.id
_entity.type
_entity.pdbx_description
1 polymer ?
#
loop_
_entity_poly.entity_id
_entity_poly.type
_entity_poly.pdbx_seq_one_letter_code
_entity_poly.pdbx_strand_id
1 'polypeptide(L)'
;VFETLNYEETAFNGKTLALTLEPGCYRLITSMRMPNGDQHAAYRVFELKAGEAKEIYLETVKKELDELLEHIELPEITLEDLDGKAHTLNDLTKDGPILLAFLGTGEEPTEHVLNELIEIAEKWNAKDAAMAAVLRTKADLENTTFQKARAAIHNMSLYLDPSDDAPAIAEKMGIDAEKLPLLILALPGNIGGRAYAGYNVGSVGLMLRLMEEAAKA
;
A
#
# COMPACT_ATOMS: atom_id res chain seq x y z
N VAL A 1 -23.58 2.16 -18.09
CA VAL A 1 -23.21 1.32 -16.93
C VAL A 1 -22.09 0.42 -17.40
N PHE A 2 -20.94 0.47 -16.73
CA PHE A 2 -19.84 -0.45 -17.02
C PHE A 2 -19.90 -1.59 -16.02
N GLU A 3 -19.98 -2.82 -16.50
CA GLU A 3 -19.76 -3.99 -15.65
C GLU A 3 -18.26 -4.18 -15.43
N THR A 4 -17.88 -4.45 -14.20
CA THR A 4 -16.50 -4.79 -13.88
C THR A 4 -16.31 -6.28 -14.03
N LEU A 5 -15.55 -6.68 -15.04
CA LEU A 5 -15.11 -8.07 -15.22
C LEU A 5 -13.73 -8.20 -14.56
N ASN A 6 -13.70 -8.87 -13.42
CA ASN A 6 -12.43 -9.16 -12.73
C ASN A 6 -11.93 -10.53 -13.21
N TYR A 7 -10.73 -10.54 -13.79
CA TYR A 7 -10.02 -11.76 -14.13
C TYR A 7 -8.87 -11.93 -13.14
N GLU A 8 -8.71 -13.15 -12.63
CA GLU A 8 -7.58 -13.47 -11.78
C GLU A 8 -6.27 -13.40 -12.57
N GLU A 9 -5.21 -12.92 -11.96
CA GLU A 9 -3.88 -12.78 -12.56
C GLU A 9 -3.33 -14.08 -13.16
N THR A 10 -3.75 -15.23 -12.63
CA THR A 10 -3.37 -16.56 -13.11
C THR A 10 -3.79 -16.84 -14.55
N ALA A 11 -4.78 -16.13 -15.09
CA ALA A 11 -5.22 -16.23 -16.48
C ALA A 11 -4.35 -15.41 -17.45
N PHE A 12 -3.54 -14.45 -16.96
CA PHE A 12 -2.71 -13.58 -17.78
C PHE A 12 -1.25 -14.00 -17.73
N ASN A 13 -0.78 -14.63 -18.77
CA ASN A 13 0.62 -15.06 -18.89
C ASN A 13 1.60 -13.94 -19.31
N GLY A 14 1.19 -12.68 -19.22
CA GLY A 14 1.98 -11.50 -19.56
C GLY A 14 2.08 -11.19 -21.05
N LYS A 15 1.38 -11.92 -21.91
CA LYS A 15 1.43 -11.70 -23.37
C LYS A 15 0.08 -11.50 -24.02
N THR A 16 -0.87 -12.41 -23.78
CA THR A 16 -2.18 -12.35 -24.44
C THR A 16 -3.25 -12.86 -23.52
N LEU A 17 -4.35 -12.11 -23.43
CA LEU A 17 -5.58 -12.52 -22.77
C LEU A 17 -6.70 -12.59 -23.83
N ALA A 18 -7.33 -13.75 -23.98
CA ALA A 18 -8.45 -13.96 -24.86
C ALA A 18 -9.76 -13.95 -24.04
N LEU A 19 -10.68 -13.06 -24.40
CA LEU A 19 -11.97 -12.90 -23.74
C LEU A 19 -13.10 -13.08 -24.74
N THR A 20 -14.19 -13.67 -24.29
CA THR A 20 -15.46 -13.69 -25.03
C THR A 20 -16.42 -12.73 -24.32
N LEU A 21 -16.81 -11.68 -25.01
CA LEU A 21 -17.66 -10.62 -24.49
C LEU A 21 -18.88 -10.45 -25.38
N GLU A 22 -20.00 -10.05 -24.79
CA GLU A 22 -21.20 -9.66 -25.53
C GLU A 22 -20.94 -8.34 -26.28
N PRO A 23 -21.73 -8.05 -27.35
CA PRO A 23 -21.61 -6.75 -28.03
C PRO A 23 -21.85 -5.58 -27.07
N GLY A 24 -20.99 -4.56 -27.12
CA GLY A 24 -21.11 -3.42 -26.22
C GLY A 24 -19.89 -2.50 -26.23
N CYS A 25 -19.97 -1.45 -25.41
CA CYS A 25 -18.85 -0.54 -25.16
C CYS A 25 -18.10 -0.94 -23.90
N TYR A 26 -16.80 -1.09 -24.01
CA TYR A 26 -15.93 -1.59 -22.95
C TYR A 26 -14.86 -0.59 -22.61
N ARG A 27 -14.48 -0.60 -21.33
CA ARG A 27 -13.30 0.06 -20.82
C ARG A 27 -12.37 -1.00 -20.24
N LEU A 28 -11.23 -1.19 -20.87
CA LEU A 28 -10.16 -2.07 -20.40
C LEU A 28 -9.12 -1.25 -19.64
N ILE A 29 -8.88 -1.64 -18.41
CA ILE A 29 -7.83 -1.04 -17.56
C ILE A 29 -6.92 -2.17 -17.13
N THR A 30 -5.62 -1.94 -17.24
CA THR A 30 -4.61 -2.84 -16.69
C THR A 30 -3.60 -2.04 -15.88
N SER A 31 -3.15 -2.62 -14.79
CA SER A 31 -2.03 -2.10 -14.01
C SER A 31 -1.07 -3.24 -13.67
N MET A 32 0.20 -2.92 -13.64
CA MET A 32 1.27 -3.86 -13.34
C MET A 32 2.26 -3.19 -12.40
N ARG A 33 2.63 -3.88 -11.34
CA ARG A 33 3.72 -3.47 -10.46
C ARG A 33 4.98 -4.23 -10.84
N MET A 34 6.06 -3.48 -11.04
CA MET A 34 7.37 -4.04 -11.31
C MET A 34 8.07 -4.45 -9.99
N PRO A 35 9.04 -5.38 -10.02
CA PRO A 35 9.78 -5.78 -8.80
C PRO A 35 10.50 -4.63 -8.09
N ASN A 36 10.84 -3.55 -8.81
CA ASN A 36 11.43 -2.34 -8.23
C ASN A 36 10.39 -1.39 -7.61
N GLY A 37 9.10 -1.80 -7.59
CA GLY A 37 7.99 -1.01 -7.06
C GLY A 37 7.39 0.00 -8.05
N ASP A 38 7.93 0.13 -9.28
CA ASP A 38 7.31 1.00 -10.29
C ASP A 38 5.94 0.48 -10.68
N GLN A 39 4.99 1.37 -10.85
CA GLN A 39 3.65 1.05 -11.31
C GLN A 39 3.47 1.51 -12.75
N HIS A 40 3.02 0.59 -13.60
CA HIS A 40 2.68 0.83 -14.98
C HIS A 40 1.18 0.63 -15.16
N ALA A 41 0.55 1.46 -15.97
CA ALA A 41 -0.87 1.34 -16.28
C ALA A 41 -1.14 1.57 -17.76
N ALA A 42 -2.18 0.95 -18.25
CA ALA A 42 -2.76 1.26 -19.56
C ALA A 42 -4.27 1.26 -19.47
N TYR A 43 -4.89 1.98 -20.37
CA TYR A 43 -6.33 2.05 -20.44
C TYR A 43 -6.76 2.22 -21.92
N ARG A 44 -7.84 1.53 -22.31
CA ARG A 44 -8.47 1.66 -23.65
C ARG A 44 -9.98 1.57 -23.51
N VAL A 45 -10.65 2.40 -24.31
CA VAL A 45 -12.11 2.28 -24.54
C VAL A 45 -12.30 1.74 -25.95
N PHE A 46 -13.19 0.79 -26.12
CA PHE A 46 -13.51 0.22 -27.42
C PHE A 46 -14.97 -0.23 -27.47
N GLU A 47 -15.52 -0.30 -28.68
CA GLU A 47 -16.79 -0.91 -28.98
C GLU A 47 -16.55 -2.29 -29.61
N LEU A 48 -17.34 -3.29 -29.19
CA LEU A 48 -17.37 -4.63 -29.77
C LEU A 48 -18.76 -4.86 -30.39
N LYS A 49 -18.79 -5.23 -31.66
CA LYS A 49 -20.02 -5.54 -32.40
C LYS A 49 -20.29 -7.04 -32.38
N ALA A 50 -21.56 -7.42 -32.66
CA ALA A 50 -21.94 -8.82 -32.73
C ALA A 50 -21.10 -9.59 -33.78
N GLY A 51 -20.46 -10.70 -33.36
CA GLY A 51 -19.59 -11.53 -34.19
C GLY A 51 -18.26 -10.91 -34.56
N GLU A 52 -17.88 -9.75 -33.99
CA GLU A 52 -16.58 -9.12 -34.21
C GLU A 52 -15.50 -9.77 -33.35
N ALA A 53 -14.35 -10.06 -33.95
CA ALA A 53 -13.12 -10.37 -33.24
C ALA A 53 -12.21 -9.15 -33.29
N LYS A 54 -11.73 -8.69 -32.13
CA LYS A 54 -10.93 -7.47 -32.02
C LYS A 54 -9.66 -7.73 -31.23
N GLU A 55 -8.54 -7.34 -31.76
CA GLU A 55 -7.26 -7.29 -31.04
C GLU A 55 -7.05 -5.89 -30.47
N ILE A 56 -6.76 -5.83 -29.16
CA ILE A 56 -6.48 -4.59 -28.45
C ILE A 56 -5.04 -4.66 -27.94
N TYR A 57 -4.20 -3.79 -28.45
CA TYR A 57 -2.84 -3.63 -27.97
C TYR A 57 -2.81 -2.61 -26.84
N LEU A 58 -2.23 -2.99 -25.70
CA LEU A 58 -2.04 -2.14 -24.54
C LEU A 58 -0.55 -1.86 -24.36
N GLU A 59 -0.19 -0.62 -24.48
CA GLU A 59 1.12 -0.13 -24.10
C GLU A 59 1.01 0.50 -22.71
N THR A 60 1.65 -0.13 -21.72
CA THR A 60 1.63 0.38 -20.35
C THR A 60 2.61 1.53 -20.20
N VAL A 61 2.15 2.60 -19.57
CA VAL A 61 2.96 3.77 -19.24
C VAL A 61 3.30 3.73 -17.76
N LYS A 62 4.56 4.00 -17.42
CA LYS A 62 5.00 4.18 -16.04
C LYS A 62 4.24 5.36 -15.45
N LYS A 63 3.69 5.15 -14.24
CA LYS A 63 3.09 6.23 -13.45
C LYS A 63 4.20 6.99 -12.72
N GLU A 64 4.17 8.29 -12.80
CA GLU A 64 5.04 9.14 -11.99
C GLU A 64 4.60 9.09 -10.52
N LEU A 65 5.52 9.38 -9.60
CA LEU A 65 5.26 9.20 -8.16
C LEU A 65 4.18 10.15 -7.63
N ASP A 66 4.12 11.37 -8.15
CA ASP A 66 3.10 12.35 -7.80
C ASP A 66 1.70 11.92 -8.25
N GLU A 67 1.59 11.23 -9.40
CA GLU A 67 0.32 10.63 -9.85
C GLU A 67 -0.16 9.45 -9.00
N LEU A 68 0.73 8.88 -8.18
CA LEU A 68 0.42 7.77 -7.28
C LEU A 68 0.04 8.25 -5.88
N LEU A 69 0.36 9.51 -5.53
CA LEU A 69 -0.04 10.10 -4.28
C LEU A 69 -1.53 10.46 -4.32
N GLU A 70 -2.23 9.98 -3.34
CA GLU A 70 -3.63 10.30 -3.06
C GLU A 70 -3.67 11.41 -2.00
N HIS A 71 -4.80 12.11 -1.88
CA HIS A 71 -5.01 13.12 -0.85
C HIS A 71 -6.37 12.87 -0.21
N ILE A 72 -6.44 11.75 0.52
CA ILE A 72 -7.67 11.28 1.17
C ILE A 72 -7.66 11.76 2.62
N GLU A 73 -8.68 12.48 3.03
CA GLU A 73 -8.86 12.87 4.42
C GLU A 73 -9.12 11.62 5.28
N LEU A 74 -8.19 11.34 6.20
CA LEU A 74 -8.28 10.22 7.13
C LEU A 74 -9.10 10.60 8.36
N PRO A 75 -9.74 9.61 9.03
CA PRO A 75 -10.38 9.84 10.31
C PRO A 75 -9.33 10.26 11.35
N GLU A 76 -9.78 10.98 12.36
CA GLU A 76 -8.96 11.23 13.54
C GLU A 76 -8.78 9.91 14.29
N ILE A 77 -7.51 9.51 14.50
CA ILE A 77 -7.14 8.28 15.20
C ILE A 77 -6.21 8.60 16.36
N THR A 78 -6.21 7.70 17.33
CA THR A 78 -5.34 7.79 18.50
C THR A 78 -4.68 6.45 18.76
N LEU A 79 -3.35 6.43 18.67
CA LEU A 79 -2.54 5.27 18.98
C LEU A 79 -1.86 5.46 20.35
N GLU A 80 -1.60 4.38 21.05
CA GLU A 80 -0.85 4.42 22.31
C GLU A 80 0.57 3.89 22.12
N ASP A 81 1.56 4.60 22.63
CA ASP A 81 2.91 4.07 22.71
C ASP A 81 3.01 2.93 23.78
N LEU A 82 4.15 2.30 23.89
CA LEU A 82 4.31 1.17 24.83
C LEU A 82 4.23 1.58 26.31
N ASP A 83 4.33 2.86 26.61
CA ASP A 83 4.18 3.43 27.95
C ASP A 83 2.71 3.84 28.25
N GLY A 84 1.83 3.70 27.27
CA GLY A 84 0.39 4.02 27.36
C GLY A 84 0.07 5.51 27.13
N LYS A 85 1.01 6.26 26.55
CA LYS A 85 0.75 7.65 26.16
C LYS A 85 0.07 7.67 24.79
N ALA A 86 -1.02 8.43 24.72
CA ALA A 86 -1.79 8.63 23.49
C ALA A 86 -1.10 9.61 22.54
N HIS A 87 -1.14 9.30 21.24
CA HIS A 87 -0.62 10.09 20.13
C HIS A 87 -1.65 10.13 19.00
N THR A 88 -1.97 11.31 18.52
CA THR A 88 -2.83 11.48 17.35
C THR A 88 -2.04 11.29 16.06
N LEU A 89 -2.71 11.08 14.94
CA LEU A 89 -2.05 11.00 13.64
C LEU A 89 -1.28 12.29 13.31
N ASN A 90 -1.82 13.45 13.71
CA ASN A 90 -1.13 14.74 13.57
C ASN A 90 0.16 14.82 14.39
N ASP A 91 0.20 14.20 15.58
CA ASP A 91 1.43 14.12 16.38
C ASP A 91 2.50 13.28 15.67
N LEU A 92 2.08 12.21 15.00
CA LEU A 92 2.99 11.30 14.29
C LEU A 92 3.53 11.93 13.00
N THR A 93 2.72 12.72 12.30
CA THR A 93 3.08 13.32 11.00
C THR A 93 3.59 14.76 11.09
N LYS A 94 3.78 15.31 12.30
CA LYS A 94 4.19 16.71 12.52
C LYS A 94 5.52 17.07 11.86
N ASP A 95 6.45 16.11 11.78
CA ASP A 95 7.79 16.30 11.23
C ASP A 95 7.89 15.85 9.75
N GLY A 96 6.79 15.38 9.16
CA GLY A 96 6.71 14.94 7.76
C GLY A 96 5.91 13.66 7.53
N PRO A 97 6.00 13.10 6.33
CA PRO A 97 5.34 11.84 6.00
C PRO A 97 5.83 10.68 6.85
N ILE A 98 4.91 9.76 7.21
CA ILE A 98 5.25 8.55 7.96
C ILE A 98 4.61 7.32 7.31
N LEU A 99 5.30 6.18 7.31
CA LEU A 99 4.69 4.89 7.03
C LEU A 99 4.00 4.38 8.30
N LEU A 100 2.68 4.38 8.32
CA LEU A 100 1.87 3.74 9.34
C LEU A 100 1.62 2.29 8.92
N ALA A 101 2.08 1.33 9.72
CA ALA A 101 2.00 -0.09 9.41
C ALA A 101 1.29 -0.85 10.54
N PHE A 102 0.04 -1.28 10.30
CA PHE A 102 -0.67 -2.19 11.19
C PHE A 102 -0.23 -3.62 10.88
N LEU A 103 0.38 -4.28 11.83
CA LEU A 103 1.07 -5.56 11.65
C LEU A 103 0.33 -6.71 12.32
N GLY A 104 0.15 -7.81 11.59
CA GLY A 104 -0.23 -9.11 12.14
C GLY A 104 1.01 -9.99 12.28
N THR A 105 1.79 -9.81 13.35
CA THR A 105 3.04 -10.57 13.53
C THR A 105 2.78 -12.08 13.58
N GLY A 106 3.62 -12.85 12.87
CA GLY A 106 3.43 -14.29 12.69
C GLY A 106 2.49 -14.67 11.54
N GLU A 107 1.84 -13.71 10.88
CA GLU A 107 1.11 -13.94 9.63
C GLU A 107 2.07 -13.82 8.44
N GLU A 108 1.95 -14.74 7.47
CA GLU A 108 2.85 -14.81 6.31
C GLU A 108 2.97 -13.47 5.55
N PRO A 109 1.90 -12.72 5.25
CA PRO A 109 2.02 -11.45 4.55
C PRO A 109 2.81 -10.40 5.34
N THR A 110 2.67 -10.36 6.66
CA THR A 110 3.44 -9.47 7.54
C THR A 110 4.92 -9.86 7.55
N GLU A 111 5.23 -11.16 7.62
CA GLU A 111 6.62 -11.64 7.56
C GLU A 111 7.32 -11.21 6.26
N HIS A 112 6.62 -11.24 5.12
CA HIS A 112 7.15 -10.77 3.84
C HIS A 112 7.45 -9.27 3.85
N VAL A 113 6.55 -8.44 4.38
CA VAL A 113 6.77 -6.99 4.52
C VAL A 113 7.95 -6.69 5.45
N LEU A 114 8.06 -7.38 6.58
CA LEU A 114 9.17 -7.21 7.51
C LEU A 114 10.51 -7.61 6.87
N ASN A 115 10.55 -8.69 6.08
CA ASN A 115 11.75 -9.08 5.35
C ASN A 115 12.12 -8.06 4.26
N GLU A 116 11.14 -7.52 3.51
CA GLU A 116 11.39 -6.45 2.54
C GLU A 116 11.96 -5.19 3.22
N LEU A 117 11.44 -4.81 4.40
CA LEU A 117 12.01 -3.72 5.22
C LEU A 117 13.46 -3.97 5.58
N ILE A 118 13.81 -5.19 6.02
CA ILE A 118 15.19 -5.56 6.36
C ILE A 118 16.09 -5.44 5.12
N GLU A 119 15.64 -5.92 3.97
CA GLU A 119 16.39 -5.87 2.71
C GLU A 119 16.70 -4.44 2.25
N ILE A 120 15.78 -3.51 2.49
CA ILE A 120 15.97 -2.10 2.09
C ILE A 120 16.39 -1.17 3.22
N ALA A 121 16.74 -1.71 4.40
CA ALA A 121 17.02 -0.94 5.61
C ALA A 121 18.10 0.14 5.40
N GLU A 122 19.16 -0.15 4.65
CA GLU A 122 20.19 0.85 4.33
C GLU A 122 19.62 2.06 3.59
N LYS A 123 18.73 1.81 2.60
CA LYS A 123 18.07 2.88 1.84
C LYS A 123 17.09 3.64 2.71
N TRP A 124 16.34 2.91 3.54
CA TRP A 124 15.38 3.50 4.47
C TRP A 124 16.05 4.46 5.44
N ASN A 125 17.10 4.00 6.10
CA ASN A 125 17.86 4.78 7.07
C ASN A 125 18.62 5.95 6.44
N ALA A 126 19.12 5.80 5.21
CA ALA A 126 19.78 6.88 4.47
C ALA A 126 18.85 8.06 4.16
N LYS A 127 17.52 7.83 4.18
CA LYS A 127 16.48 8.84 3.97
C LYS A 127 15.88 9.35 5.27
N ASP A 128 16.32 8.81 6.40
CA ASP A 128 15.71 9.08 7.72
C ASP A 128 14.19 8.92 7.74
N ALA A 129 13.69 7.96 6.92
CA ALA A 129 12.26 7.76 6.74
C ALA A 129 11.62 7.23 8.02
N ALA A 130 10.54 7.87 8.47
CA ALA A 130 9.84 7.51 9.69
C ALA A 130 8.84 6.37 9.47
N MET A 131 8.74 5.48 10.45
CA MET A 131 7.76 4.40 10.47
C MET A 131 7.08 4.31 11.85
N ALA A 132 5.77 4.22 11.87
CA ALA A 132 4.97 3.83 13.03
C ALA A 132 4.50 2.39 12.84
N ALA A 133 5.10 1.46 13.56
CA ALA A 133 4.66 0.08 13.59
C ALA A 133 3.57 -0.08 14.67
N VAL A 134 2.36 -0.38 14.22
CA VAL A 134 1.19 -0.60 15.09
C VAL A 134 1.00 -2.09 15.28
N LEU A 135 1.12 -2.54 16.51
CA LEU A 135 1.01 -3.93 16.92
C LEU A 135 -0.37 -4.20 17.52
N ARG A 136 -0.87 -5.42 17.39
CA ARG A 136 -2.11 -5.84 18.04
C ARG A 136 -1.98 -5.89 19.55
N THR A 137 -0.84 -6.40 20.03
CA THR A 137 -0.55 -6.59 21.44
C THR A 137 0.94 -6.43 21.73
N LYS A 138 1.29 -6.24 23.01
CA LYS A 138 2.70 -6.23 23.43
C LYS A 138 3.40 -7.58 23.23
N ALA A 139 2.69 -8.69 23.11
CA ALA A 139 3.28 -10.00 22.84
C ALA A 139 3.89 -10.08 21.42
N ASP A 140 3.40 -9.27 20.50
CA ASP A 140 3.95 -9.18 19.12
C ASP A 140 5.42 -8.75 19.08
N LEU A 141 5.90 -8.09 20.12
CA LEU A 141 7.30 -7.70 20.29
C LEU A 141 8.25 -8.90 20.35
N GLU A 142 7.77 -10.08 20.72
CA GLU A 142 8.56 -11.31 20.81
C GLU A 142 8.77 -12.01 19.46
N ASN A 143 8.08 -11.56 18.40
CA ASN A 143 8.25 -12.12 17.07
C ASN A 143 9.67 -11.85 16.54
N THR A 144 10.37 -12.91 16.13
CA THR A 144 11.77 -12.85 15.74
C THR A 144 12.02 -11.99 14.51
N THR A 145 11.14 -12.07 13.50
CA THR A 145 11.27 -11.28 12.26
C THR A 145 11.02 -9.80 12.56
N PHE A 146 10.03 -9.50 13.39
CA PHE A 146 9.75 -8.15 13.83
C PHE A 146 10.94 -7.54 14.59
N GLN A 147 11.55 -8.30 15.51
CA GLN A 147 12.75 -7.83 16.24
C GLN A 147 13.92 -7.50 15.29
N LYS A 148 14.12 -8.32 14.25
CA LYS A 148 15.15 -8.05 13.22
C LYS A 148 14.83 -6.78 12.44
N ALA A 149 13.59 -6.60 11.99
CA ALA A 149 13.17 -5.40 11.26
C ALA A 149 13.32 -4.15 12.13
N ARG A 150 12.89 -4.21 13.40
CA ARG A 150 13.06 -3.13 14.38
C ARG A 150 14.53 -2.76 14.61
N ALA A 151 15.40 -3.76 14.68
CA ALA A 151 16.85 -3.51 14.85
C ALA A 151 17.49 -2.90 13.58
N ALA A 152 16.94 -3.19 12.40
CA ALA A 152 17.44 -2.71 11.12
C ALA A 152 16.98 -1.29 10.78
N ILE A 153 15.75 -0.90 11.17
CA ILE A 153 15.14 0.41 10.87
C ILE A 153 15.31 1.36 12.04
N HIS A 154 16.12 2.41 11.86
CA HIS A 154 16.50 3.32 12.94
C HIS A 154 15.34 4.19 13.43
N ASN A 155 14.50 4.70 12.51
CA ASN A 155 13.38 5.59 12.82
C ASN A 155 12.06 4.83 12.82
N MET A 156 11.95 3.76 13.64
CA MET A 156 10.74 2.98 13.84
C MET A 156 10.20 3.20 15.25
N SER A 157 9.06 3.84 15.37
CA SER A 157 8.29 3.99 16.60
C SER A 157 7.24 2.92 16.74
N LEU A 158 6.91 2.52 17.97
CA LEU A 158 6.02 1.40 18.27
C LEU A 158 4.75 1.87 18.96
N TYR A 159 3.62 1.39 18.46
CA TYR A 159 2.29 1.74 18.95
C TYR A 159 1.38 0.52 19.07
N LEU A 160 0.33 0.70 19.85
CA LEU A 160 -0.84 -0.17 19.93
C LEU A 160 -2.05 0.63 19.42
N ASP A 161 -3.06 -0.07 18.92
CA ASP A 161 -4.34 0.50 18.48
C ASP A 161 -5.46 0.02 19.41
N PRO A 162 -5.63 0.63 20.61
CA PRO A 162 -6.63 0.19 21.59
C PRO A 162 -8.07 0.52 21.15
N SER A 163 -8.23 1.46 20.23
CA SER A 163 -9.52 1.91 19.70
C SER A 163 -9.98 1.10 18.49
N ASP A 164 -9.10 0.21 17.95
CA ASP A 164 -9.34 -0.50 16.70
C ASP A 164 -9.66 0.45 15.53
N ASP A 165 -8.80 1.45 15.35
CA ASP A 165 -8.96 2.50 14.33
C ASP A 165 -8.57 2.03 12.91
N ALA A 166 -7.85 0.91 12.80
CA ALA A 166 -7.40 0.36 11.53
C ALA A 166 -8.53 0.16 10.49
N PRO A 167 -9.73 -0.38 10.85
CA PRO A 167 -10.83 -0.53 9.91
C PRO A 167 -11.35 0.81 9.35
N ALA A 168 -11.42 1.84 10.18
CA ALA A 168 -11.91 3.16 9.75
C ALA A 168 -10.97 3.81 8.73
N ILE A 169 -9.64 3.65 8.91
CA ILE A 169 -8.65 4.13 7.96
C ILE A 169 -8.73 3.31 6.66
N ALA A 170 -8.82 1.99 6.78
CA ALA A 170 -8.87 1.09 5.62
C ALA A 170 -10.11 1.39 4.74
N GLU A 171 -11.27 1.64 5.34
CA GLU A 171 -12.48 2.05 4.63
C GLU A 171 -12.27 3.35 3.85
N LYS A 172 -11.68 4.38 4.49
CA LYS A 172 -11.39 5.66 3.83
C LYS A 172 -10.42 5.51 2.67
N MET A 173 -9.42 4.66 2.81
CA MET A 173 -8.42 4.38 1.78
C MET A 173 -8.89 3.35 0.74
N GLY A 174 -10.09 2.78 0.88
CA GLY A 174 -10.65 1.82 -0.05
C GLY A 174 -9.89 0.48 -0.08
N ILE A 175 -9.27 0.08 1.05
CA ILE A 175 -8.53 -1.17 1.19
C ILE A 175 -9.23 -2.11 2.18
N ASP A 176 -8.89 -3.41 2.11
CA ASP A 176 -9.49 -4.45 2.94
C ASP A 176 -8.83 -4.50 4.32
N ALA A 177 -9.55 -4.10 5.36
CA ALA A 177 -9.07 -4.06 6.74
C ALA A 177 -8.70 -5.45 7.32
N GLU A 178 -9.26 -6.53 6.77
CA GLU A 178 -8.99 -7.89 7.26
C GLU A 178 -7.66 -8.45 6.76
N LYS A 179 -7.07 -7.83 5.74
CA LYS A 179 -5.81 -8.28 5.13
C LYS A 179 -4.60 -7.55 5.70
N LEU A 180 -4.11 -7.99 6.83
CA LEU A 180 -2.85 -7.48 7.37
C LEU A 180 -1.63 -7.96 6.55
N PRO A 181 -0.53 -7.16 6.53
CA PRO A 181 -0.42 -5.83 7.14
C PRO A 181 -1.18 -4.76 6.37
N LEU A 182 -1.63 -3.71 7.05
CA LEU A 182 -2.06 -2.49 6.38
C LEU A 182 -0.88 -1.52 6.35
N LEU A 183 -0.46 -1.14 5.17
CA LEU A 183 0.60 -0.14 4.96
C LEU A 183 -0.05 1.15 4.47
N ILE A 184 0.06 2.23 5.23
CA ILE A 184 -0.57 3.50 4.93
C ILE A 184 0.48 4.60 4.98
N LEU A 185 0.68 5.29 3.87
CA LEU A 185 1.45 6.53 3.85
C LEU A 185 0.56 7.63 4.43
N ALA A 186 0.89 8.06 5.64
CA ALA A 186 0.22 9.19 6.28
C ALA A 186 1.05 10.46 6.08
N LEU A 187 0.35 11.53 5.68
CA LEU A 187 0.90 12.86 5.43
C LEU A 187 0.41 13.83 6.50
N PRO A 188 1.10 14.97 6.72
CA PRO A 188 0.63 16.02 7.61
C PRO A 188 -0.80 16.46 7.31
N GLY A 189 -1.56 16.80 8.36
CA GLY A 189 -2.94 17.26 8.23
C GLY A 189 -3.97 16.13 8.12
N ASN A 190 -3.67 14.93 8.63
CA ASN A 190 -4.54 13.74 8.56
C ASN A 190 -4.87 13.30 7.13
N ILE A 191 -3.89 13.36 6.25
CA ILE A 191 -4.05 12.98 4.85
C ILE A 191 -3.44 11.59 4.60
N GLY A 192 -4.18 10.72 3.92
CA GLY A 192 -3.70 9.47 3.36
C GLY A 192 -3.13 9.68 1.96
N GLY A 193 -1.85 9.38 1.78
CA GLY A 193 -1.17 9.50 0.49
C GLY A 193 -1.22 8.23 -0.35
N ARG A 194 -1.19 7.07 0.28
CA ARG A 194 -1.30 5.74 -0.38
C ARG A 194 -1.52 4.66 0.65
N ALA A 195 -2.24 3.59 0.25
CA ALA A 195 -2.43 2.44 1.13
C ALA A 195 -2.35 1.10 0.40
N TYR A 196 -1.95 0.06 1.13
CA TYR A 196 -1.96 -1.33 0.70
C TYR A 196 -2.44 -2.22 1.84
N ALA A 197 -3.24 -3.23 1.49
CA ALA A 197 -3.64 -4.31 2.38
C ALA A 197 -2.98 -5.62 1.95
N GLY A 198 -2.47 -6.38 2.91
CA GLY A 198 -1.69 -7.58 2.67
C GLY A 198 -0.30 -7.29 2.07
N TYR A 199 0.40 -8.35 1.67
CA TYR A 199 1.70 -8.22 1.04
C TYR A 199 1.56 -8.02 -0.47
N ASN A 200 2.22 -6.99 -0.96
CA ASN A 200 2.40 -6.73 -2.39
C ASN A 200 3.89 -6.52 -2.64
N VAL A 201 4.48 -7.33 -3.52
CA VAL A 201 5.92 -7.26 -3.84
C VAL A 201 6.33 -5.85 -4.22
N GLY A 202 7.37 -5.31 -3.59
CA GLY A 202 7.88 -3.96 -3.82
C GLY A 202 7.05 -2.83 -3.21
N SER A 203 6.02 -3.15 -2.40
CA SER A 203 5.17 -2.12 -1.76
C SER A 203 5.95 -1.26 -0.78
N VAL A 204 6.83 -1.84 0.01
CA VAL A 204 7.65 -1.11 0.99
C VAL A 204 8.62 -0.15 0.29
N GLY A 205 9.30 -0.63 -0.77
CA GLY A 205 10.18 0.19 -1.58
C GLY A 205 9.44 1.33 -2.32
N LEU A 206 8.20 1.08 -2.75
CA LEU A 206 7.36 2.14 -3.32
C LEU A 206 6.93 3.16 -2.27
N MET A 207 6.52 2.71 -1.06
CA MET A 207 6.17 3.62 0.03
C MET A 207 7.33 4.55 0.38
N LEU A 208 8.55 4.04 0.47
CA LEU A 208 9.74 4.87 0.71
C LEU A 208 9.89 5.99 -0.34
N ARG A 209 9.73 5.67 -1.63
CA ARG A 209 9.82 6.65 -2.71
C ARG A 209 8.68 7.67 -2.68
N LEU A 210 7.46 7.24 -2.31
CA LEU A 210 6.32 8.14 -2.15
C LEU A 210 6.49 9.07 -0.95
N MET A 211 7.10 8.60 0.14
CA MET A 211 7.48 9.47 1.27
C MET A 211 8.46 10.56 0.83
N GLU A 212 9.47 10.20 0.04
CA GLU A 212 10.42 11.17 -0.51
C GLU A 212 9.73 12.18 -1.46
N GLU A 213 8.76 11.74 -2.26
CA GLU A 213 8.01 12.62 -3.15
C GLU A 213 7.13 13.58 -2.36
N ALA A 214 6.37 13.05 -1.38
CA ALA A 214 5.50 13.85 -0.51
C ALA A 214 6.28 14.87 0.35
N ALA A 215 7.53 14.57 0.72
CA ALA A 215 8.36 15.50 1.49
C ALA A 215 8.88 16.70 0.67
N LYS A 216 8.69 16.71 -0.66
CA LYS A 216 9.08 17.85 -1.53
C LYS A 216 7.97 18.91 -1.66
N ALA A 217 6.74 18.53 -1.35
CA ALA A 217 5.55 19.39 -1.47
C ALA A 217 5.39 20.30 -0.25
#